data_5be94e1beca7526d2d253124818aff9c
#
_entry.id   5be94e1beca7526d2d253124818aff9c
#
_cell.length_a   1.000
_cell.length_b   1.000
_cell.length_c   1.000
_cell.angle_alpha   90.00
_cell.angle_beta   90.00
_cell.angle_gamma   90.00
#
_symmetry.space_group_name_H-M   'P 1'
#
loop_
_entity.id
_entity.type
_entity.pdbx_description
1 polymer ?
#
loop_
_entity_poly.entity_id
_entity_poly.type
_entity_poly.pdbx_seq_one_letter_code
_entity_poly.pdbx_strand_id
1 'polypeptide(L)'
;MDSTTTRKQRGAEKTARIPIKIVPAERLKKPEWIRIKLGAGIEAERFNEIKDTLREHKLHTVCEEASCPNIHECFGKGTATFMIMGDICTRRCPFCDVGHGRPEPLNVNEPANLAKTIAAMRLNYVVIT
;
A
#
# COMPACT_ATOMS: atom_id res chain seq x y z
N MET A 1 -29.86 10.90 11.50
CA MET A 1 -28.64 10.12 11.82
C MET A 1 -27.87 9.93 10.52
N ASP A 2 -26.92 10.82 10.26
CA ASP A 2 -26.10 10.73 9.06
C ASP A 2 -25.05 9.64 9.25
N SER A 3 -25.32 8.49 8.69
CA SER A 3 -24.28 7.49 8.42
C SER A 3 -23.40 8.01 7.29
N THR A 4 -22.56 8.98 7.59
CA THR A 4 -21.49 9.38 6.71
C THR A 4 -20.47 8.24 6.72
N THR A 5 -20.74 7.22 5.94
CA THR A 5 -19.76 6.20 5.60
C THR A 5 -18.57 6.94 5.03
N THR A 6 -17.49 7.02 5.77
CA THR A 6 -16.26 7.71 5.39
C THR A 6 -15.61 6.90 4.27
N ARG A 7 -16.05 7.17 3.06
CA ARG A 7 -15.58 6.50 1.85
C ARG A 7 -14.10 6.83 1.62
N LYS A 8 -13.29 5.80 1.50
CA LYS A 8 -11.89 5.91 1.11
C LYS A 8 -11.77 6.51 -0.28
N GLN A 9 -11.13 7.66 -0.41
CA GLN A 9 -10.94 8.38 -1.67
C GLN A 9 -9.57 8.03 -2.28
N ARG A 10 -9.55 7.74 -3.57
CA ARG A 10 -8.32 7.46 -4.35
C ARG A 10 -8.30 8.27 -5.65
N GLY A 11 -7.11 8.43 -6.22
CA GLY A 11 -6.91 9.04 -7.52
C GLY A 11 -7.58 10.41 -7.68
N ALA A 12 -8.39 10.59 -8.71
CA ALA A 12 -9.06 11.84 -9.04
C ALA A 12 -9.99 12.36 -7.93
N GLU A 13 -10.67 11.49 -7.20
CA GLU A 13 -11.53 11.91 -6.07
C GLU A 13 -10.71 12.55 -4.95
N LYS A 14 -9.50 12.02 -4.70
CA LYS A 14 -8.59 12.55 -3.69
C LYS A 14 -8.06 13.92 -4.07
N THR A 15 -7.74 14.13 -5.33
CA THR A 15 -7.14 15.36 -5.85
C THR A 15 -8.17 16.43 -6.20
N ALA A 16 -9.43 16.07 -6.40
CA ALA A 16 -10.50 16.99 -6.80
C ALA A 16 -10.69 18.20 -5.87
N ARG A 17 -10.34 18.06 -4.59
CA ARG A 17 -10.44 19.14 -3.58
C ARG A 17 -9.12 19.88 -3.34
N ILE A 18 -8.06 19.52 -4.06
CA ILE A 18 -6.78 20.22 -3.95
C ILE A 18 -6.82 21.38 -4.95
N PRO A 19 -6.49 22.62 -4.54
CA PRO A 19 -6.52 23.78 -5.43
C PRO A 19 -5.31 23.79 -6.40
N ILE A 20 -5.00 22.64 -6.96
CA ILE A 20 -3.94 22.47 -7.96
C ILE A 20 -4.62 22.24 -9.32
N LYS A 21 -4.34 23.13 -10.25
CA LYS A 21 -4.81 22.95 -11.63
C LYS A 21 -4.00 21.83 -12.27
N ILE A 22 -4.61 20.67 -12.39
CA ILE A 22 -4.03 19.55 -13.15
C ILE A 22 -4.32 19.82 -14.63
N VAL A 23 -3.29 20.16 -15.38
CA VAL A 23 -3.37 20.24 -16.84
C VAL A 23 -3.15 18.82 -17.37
N PRO A 24 -4.13 18.21 -18.06
CA PRO A 24 -3.92 16.91 -18.70
C PRO A 24 -2.80 17.02 -19.74
N ALA A 25 -1.69 16.36 -19.48
CA ALA A 25 -0.64 16.21 -20.48
C ALA A 25 -0.84 14.92 -21.26
N GLU A 26 -0.50 14.93 -22.54
CA GLU A 26 -0.48 13.71 -23.33
C GLU A 26 0.47 12.70 -22.67
N ARG A 27 -0.05 11.51 -22.37
CA ARG A 27 0.76 10.46 -21.74
C ARG A 27 1.68 9.86 -22.78
N LEU A 28 2.96 10.17 -22.68
CA LEU A 28 3.98 9.50 -23.48
C LEU A 28 3.97 7.99 -23.20
N LYS A 29 4.15 7.19 -24.26
CA LYS A 29 4.35 5.75 -24.10
C LYS A 29 5.64 5.50 -23.33
N LYS A 30 5.57 4.63 -22.33
CA LYS A 30 6.78 4.22 -21.61
C LYS A 30 7.74 3.52 -22.58
N PRO A 31 9.03 3.84 -22.56
CA PRO A 31 10.03 3.10 -23.33
C PRO A 31 10.00 1.60 -22.98
N GLU A 32 10.36 0.76 -23.94
CA GLU A 32 10.30 -0.70 -23.75
C GLU A 32 11.21 -1.22 -22.63
N TRP A 33 12.28 -0.51 -22.34
CA TRP A 33 13.19 -0.86 -21.24
C TRP A 33 12.63 -0.56 -19.85
N ILE A 34 11.58 0.28 -19.74
CA ILE A 34 10.84 0.49 -18.49
C ILE A 34 9.75 -0.58 -18.38
N ARG A 35 10.15 -1.79 -18.08
CA ARG A 35 9.21 -2.89 -17.80
C ARG A 35 9.50 -3.47 -16.44
N ILE A 36 8.43 -3.74 -15.68
CA ILE A 36 8.53 -4.48 -14.43
C ILE A 36 8.74 -5.95 -14.79
N LYS A 37 9.82 -6.53 -14.30
CA LYS A 37 10.00 -7.98 -14.36
C LYS A 37 9.20 -8.60 -13.21
N LEU A 38 8.21 -9.39 -13.54
CA LEU A 38 7.54 -10.22 -12.54
C LEU A 38 8.50 -11.33 -12.13
N GLY A 39 8.66 -11.51 -10.83
CA GLY A 39 9.43 -12.62 -10.29
C GLY A 39 8.84 -13.96 -10.72
N ALA A 40 9.68 -14.95 -10.90
CA ALA A 40 9.29 -16.32 -11.20
C ALA A 40 9.85 -17.27 -10.13
N GLY A 41 9.26 -18.46 -10.02
CA GLY A 41 9.70 -19.47 -9.06
C GLY A 41 9.56 -19.00 -7.61
N ILE A 42 10.60 -19.19 -6.81
CA ILE A 42 10.63 -18.92 -5.36
C ILE A 42 10.22 -17.50 -5.00
N GLU A 43 10.61 -16.50 -5.80
CA GLU A 43 10.23 -15.11 -5.55
C GLU A 43 8.73 -14.87 -5.73
N ALA A 44 8.11 -15.50 -6.72
CA ALA A 44 6.68 -15.42 -6.95
C ALA A 44 5.88 -16.14 -5.86
N GLU A 45 6.35 -17.29 -5.40
CA GLU A 45 5.76 -18.02 -4.28
C GLU A 45 5.80 -17.18 -3.00
N ARG A 46 6.97 -16.63 -2.67
CA ARG A 46 7.15 -15.76 -1.51
C ARG A 46 6.27 -14.51 -1.58
N PHE A 47 6.12 -13.91 -2.74
CA PHE A 47 5.22 -12.78 -2.94
C PHE A 47 3.77 -13.13 -2.56
N ASN A 48 3.29 -14.29 -3.02
CA ASN A 48 1.93 -14.75 -2.72
C ASN A 48 1.75 -15.08 -1.24
N GLU A 49 2.71 -15.79 -0.63
CA GLU A 49 2.70 -16.09 0.80
C GLU A 49 2.61 -14.83 1.66
N ILE A 50 3.38 -13.81 1.33
CA ILE A 50 3.35 -12.52 2.02
C ILE A 50 1.98 -11.86 1.90
N LYS A 51 1.42 -11.83 0.70
CA LYS A 51 0.08 -11.25 0.48
C LYS A 51 -1.02 -11.97 1.25
N ASP A 52 -0.99 -13.29 1.25
CA ASP A 52 -1.98 -14.11 1.97
C ASP A 52 -1.86 -13.91 3.48
N THR A 53 -0.65 -13.88 4.01
CA THR A 53 -0.38 -13.61 5.43
C THR A 53 -0.86 -12.21 5.84
N LEU A 54 -0.64 -11.19 5.02
CA LEU A 54 -1.13 -9.83 5.27
C LEU A 54 -2.65 -9.78 5.37
N ARG A 55 -3.36 -10.49 4.49
CA ARG A 55 -4.83 -10.55 4.51
C ARG A 55 -5.35 -11.30 5.71
N GLU A 56 -4.75 -12.43 6.04
CA GLU A 56 -5.11 -13.24 7.20
C GLU A 56 -5.02 -12.44 8.51
N HIS A 57 -3.96 -11.68 8.66
CA HIS A 57 -3.72 -10.86 9.85
C HIS A 57 -4.31 -9.43 9.78
N LYS A 58 -5.03 -9.10 8.72
CA LYS A 58 -5.64 -7.77 8.49
C LYS A 58 -4.62 -6.63 8.63
N LEU A 59 -3.44 -6.83 8.08
CA LEU A 59 -2.37 -5.83 8.03
C LEU A 59 -2.30 -5.15 6.67
N HIS A 60 -1.81 -3.93 6.67
CA HIS A 60 -1.71 -3.09 5.48
C HIS A 60 -0.27 -2.71 5.19
N THR A 61 0.10 -2.67 3.91
CA THR A 61 1.40 -2.19 3.46
C THR A 61 1.25 -1.00 2.53
N VAL A 62 2.19 -0.06 2.62
CA VAL A 62 2.28 1.04 1.64
C VAL A 62 2.52 0.46 0.25
N CYS A 63 3.22 -0.66 0.15
CA CYS A 63 3.52 -1.35 -1.11
C CYS A 63 2.25 -1.71 -1.89
N GLU A 64 1.20 -2.18 -1.20
CA GLU A 64 -0.10 -2.47 -1.81
C GLU A 64 -0.96 -1.22 -1.96
N GLU A 65 -1.08 -0.41 -0.92
CA GLU A 65 -1.96 0.76 -0.89
C GLU A 65 -1.52 1.88 -1.83
N ALA A 66 -0.23 2.06 -2.02
CA ALA A 66 0.34 3.03 -2.95
C ALA A 66 0.53 2.48 -4.37
N SER A 67 0.07 1.26 -4.65
CA SER A 67 0.23 0.61 -5.97
C SER A 67 1.68 0.63 -6.46
N CYS A 68 2.62 0.28 -5.56
CA CYS A 68 4.05 0.36 -5.84
C CYS A 68 4.45 -0.61 -6.96
N PRO A 69 5.12 -0.15 -8.02
CA PRO A 69 5.52 -1.00 -9.14
C PRO A 69 6.61 -2.02 -8.78
N ASN A 70 7.34 -1.80 -7.70
CA ASN A 70 8.43 -2.68 -7.24
C ASN A 70 8.00 -3.74 -6.24
N ILE A 71 6.70 -3.86 -5.97
CA ILE A 71 6.16 -4.74 -4.92
C ILE A 71 6.63 -6.19 -5.07
N HIS A 72 6.66 -6.71 -6.30
CA HIS A 72 7.08 -8.09 -6.56
C HIS A 72 8.54 -8.32 -6.17
N GLU A 73 9.42 -7.39 -6.52
CA GLU A 73 10.84 -7.48 -6.18
C GLU A 73 11.05 -7.34 -4.67
N CYS A 74 10.43 -6.35 -4.05
CA CYS A 74 10.58 -6.09 -2.61
C CYS A 74 10.04 -7.26 -1.77
N PHE A 75 8.86 -7.73 -2.05
CA PHE A 75 8.28 -8.87 -1.33
C PHE A 75 9.09 -10.15 -1.57
N GLY A 76 9.49 -10.41 -2.81
CA GLY A 76 10.34 -11.54 -3.15
C GLY A 76 11.67 -11.56 -2.39
N LYS A 77 12.25 -10.38 -2.14
CA LYS A 77 13.49 -10.21 -1.37
C LYS A 77 13.27 -10.10 0.15
N GLY A 78 12.04 -10.13 0.62
CA GLY A 78 11.71 -10.03 2.03
C GLY A 78 11.80 -8.61 2.59
N THR A 79 11.42 -7.61 1.79
CA THR A 79 11.32 -6.22 2.20
C THR A 79 9.87 -5.76 2.12
N ALA A 80 9.36 -5.14 3.17
CA ALA A 80 8.00 -4.58 3.19
C ALA A 80 7.94 -3.30 4.03
N THR A 81 7.02 -2.40 3.64
CA THR A 81 6.70 -1.17 4.37
C THR A 81 5.28 -1.26 4.89
N PHE A 82 5.13 -1.41 6.18
CA PHE A 82 3.82 -1.53 6.83
C PHE A 82 3.23 -0.17 7.13
N MET A 83 1.92 -0.06 6.91
CA MET A 83 1.11 1.03 7.44
C MET A 83 0.54 0.62 8.79
N ILE A 84 0.75 1.44 9.80
CA ILE A 84 0.09 1.30 11.10
C ILE A 84 -1.13 2.20 11.17
N MET A 85 -2.06 1.87 12.06
CA MET A 85 -3.33 2.59 12.24
C MET A 85 -4.28 2.53 11.04
N GLY A 86 -4.22 1.45 10.28
CA GLY A 86 -5.11 1.18 9.16
C GLY A 86 -4.55 1.58 7.79
N ASP A 87 -5.41 1.56 6.79
CA ASP A 87 -5.09 1.75 5.38
C ASP A 87 -5.58 3.10 4.81
N ILE A 88 -6.07 3.98 5.68
CA ILE A 88 -6.60 5.29 5.30
C ILE A 88 -5.74 6.39 5.88
N CYS A 89 -5.21 7.26 5.01
CA CYS A 89 -4.41 8.41 5.39
C CYS A 89 -5.29 9.66 5.53
N THR A 90 -4.99 10.50 6.51
CA THR A 90 -5.68 11.79 6.70
C THR A 90 -5.18 12.89 5.75
N ARG A 91 -4.05 12.68 5.07
CA ARG A 91 -3.47 13.65 4.13
C ARG A 91 -3.89 13.34 2.68
N ARG A 92 -3.84 14.39 1.84
CA ARG A 92 -4.24 14.35 0.43
C ARG A 92 -3.08 14.70 -0.50
N CYS A 93 -1.91 14.13 -0.27
CA CYS A 93 -0.77 14.42 -1.12
C CYS A 93 -1.06 14.03 -2.57
N PRO A 94 -0.92 14.93 -3.55
CA PRO A 94 -1.34 14.67 -4.94
C PRO A 94 -0.50 13.62 -5.64
N PHE A 95 0.73 13.40 -5.18
CA PHE A 95 1.67 12.40 -5.70
C PHE A 95 1.53 11.02 -5.06
N CYS A 96 0.71 10.88 -4.02
CA CYS A 96 0.58 9.65 -3.23
C CYS A 96 -0.71 8.92 -3.58
N ASP A 97 -0.63 7.63 -3.88
CA ASP A 97 -1.78 6.80 -4.23
C ASP A 97 -2.48 6.15 -3.02
N VAL A 98 -1.95 6.33 -1.82
CA VAL A 98 -2.62 5.87 -0.59
C VAL A 98 -3.96 6.57 -0.43
N GLY A 99 -4.99 5.80 -0.13
CA GLY A 99 -6.35 6.31 0.01
C GLY A 99 -6.48 7.33 1.14
N HIS A 100 -7.27 8.39 0.88
CA HIS A 100 -7.59 9.44 1.85
C HIS A 100 -8.96 9.21 2.45
N GLY A 101 -9.11 9.55 3.71
CA GLY A 101 -10.38 9.52 4.41
C GLY A 101 -10.22 9.70 5.91
N ARG A 102 -11.24 9.29 6.63
CA ARG A 102 -11.21 9.23 8.09
C ARG A 102 -10.73 7.85 8.50
N PRO A 103 -9.62 7.73 9.25
CA PRO A 103 -9.16 6.45 9.77
C PRO A 103 -10.19 5.81 10.69
N GLU A 104 -10.16 4.49 10.74
CA GLU A 104 -10.91 3.73 11.73
C GLU A 104 -10.30 3.86 13.13
N PRO A 105 -11.03 3.50 14.20
CA PRO A 105 -10.49 3.46 15.54
C PRO A 105 -9.26 2.56 15.64
N LEU A 106 -8.33 2.91 16.55
CA LEU A 106 -7.10 2.16 16.75
C LEU A 106 -7.40 0.73 17.25
N ASN A 107 -6.70 -0.23 16.64
CA ASN A 107 -6.73 -1.62 17.09
C ASN A 107 -5.61 -1.86 18.09
N VAL A 108 -5.96 -2.10 19.34
CA VAL A 108 -4.98 -2.36 20.45
C VAL A 108 -4.09 -3.58 20.18
N ASN A 109 -4.56 -4.53 19.37
CA ASN A 109 -3.83 -5.76 19.07
C ASN A 109 -2.91 -5.61 17.84
N GLU A 110 -2.96 -4.49 17.12
CA GLU A 110 -2.18 -4.28 15.91
C GLU A 110 -0.67 -4.43 16.13
N PRO A 111 -0.04 -3.83 17.17
CA PRO A 111 1.40 -4.00 17.39
C PRO A 111 1.81 -5.45 17.60
N ALA A 112 1.06 -6.20 18.35
CA ALA A 112 1.34 -7.62 18.61
C ALA A 112 1.16 -8.47 17.34
N ASN A 113 0.10 -8.22 16.58
CA ASN A 113 -0.16 -8.89 15.31
C ASN A 113 0.93 -8.57 14.30
N LEU A 114 1.35 -7.31 14.22
CA LEU A 114 2.42 -6.87 13.33
C LEU A 114 3.75 -7.58 13.66
N ALA A 115 4.12 -7.62 14.93
CA ALA A 115 5.35 -8.28 15.36
C ALA A 115 5.36 -9.78 15.01
N LYS A 116 4.26 -10.49 15.29
CA LYS A 116 4.11 -11.90 14.94
C LYS A 116 4.18 -12.14 13.43
N THR A 117 3.53 -11.29 12.68
CA THR A 117 3.48 -11.40 11.22
C THR A 117 4.85 -11.17 10.60
N ILE A 118 5.58 -10.14 11.02
CA ILE A 118 6.95 -9.86 10.56
C ILE A 118 7.86 -11.06 10.83
N ALA A 119 7.77 -11.65 12.01
CA ALA A 119 8.55 -12.83 12.36
C ALA A 119 8.19 -14.04 11.49
N ALA A 120 6.89 -14.31 11.28
CA ALA A 120 6.40 -15.41 10.47
C ALA A 120 6.80 -15.28 8.99
N MET A 121 6.78 -14.06 8.46
CA MET A 121 7.16 -13.75 7.07
C MET A 121 8.67 -13.79 6.83
N ARG A 122 9.48 -13.89 7.86
CA ARG A 122 10.95 -13.89 7.78
C ARG A 122 11.49 -12.73 6.93
N LEU A 123 10.98 -11.54 7.18
CA LEU A 123 11.41 -10.36 6.45
C LEU A 123 12.85 -9.97 6.83
N ASN A 124 13.62 -9.56 5.82
CA ASN A 124 14.99 -9.10 6.00
C ASN A 124 15.06 -7.62 6.37
N TYR A 125 14.12 -6.84 5.86
CA TYR A 125 14.05 -5.40 6.09
C TYR A 125 12.61 -4.93 6.18
N VAL A 126 12.32 -4.14 7.18
CA VAL A 126 10.97 -3.66 7.47
C VAL A 126 10.99 -2.17 7.74
N VAL A 127 10.06 -1.45 7.11
CA VAL A 127 9.74 -0.06 7.43
C VAL A 127 8.35 -0.04 8.06
N ILE A 128 8.19 0.76 9.08
CA ILE A 128 6.90 0.97 9.76
C ILE A 128 6.56 2.46 9.68
N THR A 129 5.38 2.76 9.16
CA THR A 129 4.94 4.13 8.93
C THR A 129 3.44 4.33 9.18
#